data_53e16a09dd47730181be339b3fe0c88f
#
_entry.id   53e16a09dd47730181be339b3fe0c88f
#
_cell.length_a   1.000
_cell.length_b   1.000
_cell.length_c   1.000
_cell.angle_alpha   90.00
_cell.angle_beta   90.00
_cell.angle_gamma   90.00
#
_symmetry.space_group_name_H-M   'P 1'
#
loop_
_entity.id
_entity.type
_entity.pdbx_description
1 polymer ?
#
loop_
_entity_poly.entity_id
_entity_poly.type
_entity_poly.pdbx_seq_one_letter_code
_entity_poly.pdbx_strand_id
1 'polypeptide(L)'
;NTLMNYEFKDAAPYAEVTYYRLAQIDSDGKRNELKTIAVKGCDSEPIKMLYYTFSEHKTVIKIQSSYSDRIEIFLFNENGQTVARKVQNISNNIQEIEIDCPQLNTGIYMLSIRGSFNNIIKKIFKN
;
A
#
# COMPACT_ATOMS: atom_id res chain seq x y z
N ASN A 1 24.82 13.64 33.71
CA ASN A 1 24.12 12.70 32.82
C ASN A 1 22.91 13.38 32.22
N THR A 2 22.97 13.63 30.93
CA THR A 2 21.87 14.22 30.18
C THR A 2 21.02 13.09 29.61
N LEU A 3 19.71 13.06 29.91
CA LEU A 3 18.78 12.13 29.31
C LEU A 3 18.54 12.58 27.87
N MET A 4 18.86 11.70 26.92
CA MET A 4 18.65 11.93 25.50
C MET A 4 17.54 11.01 25.00
N ASN A 5 16.54 11.60 24.34
CA ASN A 5 15.46 10.86 23.73
C ASN A 5 15.71 10.75 22.22
N TYR A 6 15.61 9.52 21.73
CA TYR A 6 15.74 9.20 20.30
C TYR A 6 14.46 8.62 19.77
N GLU A 7 14.08 9.04 18.59
CA GLU A 7 12.93 8.53 17.89
C GLU A 7 13.31 8.09 16.47
N PHE A 8 12.84 6.93 16.07
CA PHE A 8 13.02 6.42 14.71
C PHE A 8 11.69 5.87 14.22
N LYS A 9 11.29 6.30 13.01
CA LYS A 9 10.08 5.85 12.37
C LYS A 9 10.43 4.93 11.21
N ASP A 10 9.98 3.68 11.28
CA ASP A 10 10.09 2.72 10.19
C ASP A 10 8.90 2.89 9.25
N ALA A 11 9.16 3.30 8.01
CA ALA A 11 8.11 3.53 7.01
C ALA A 11 7.62 2.23 6.36
N ALA A 12 8.35 1.11 6.51
CA ALA A 12 8.04 -0.15 5.86
C ALA A 12 8.28 -1.35 6.77
N PRO A 13 7.59 -1.45 7.93
CA PRO A 13 7.74 -2.60 8.82
C PRO A 13 7.17 -3.87 8.19
N TYR A 14 7.65 -5.03 8.64
CA TYR A 14 7.05 -6.30 8.27
C TYR A 14 5.62 -6.42 8.81
N ALA A 15 4.77 -7.12 8.06
CA ALA A 15 3.35 -7.24 8.37
C ALA A 15 3.05 -7.95 9.69
N GLU A 16 3.80 -9.00 10.00
CA GLU A 16 3.55 -9.80 11.20
C GLU A 16 4.36 -9.30 12.39
N VAL A 17 5.67 -9.49 12.35
CA VAL A 17 6.57 -9.07 13.42
C VAL A 17 7.83 -8.47 12.82
N THR A 18 8.21 -7.31 13.32
CA THR A 18 9.48 -6.69 13.00
C THR A 18 10.35 -6.66 14.25
N TYR A 19 11.60 -7.07 14.10
CA TYR A 19 12.59 -7.02 15.19
C TYR A 19 13.47 -5.80 15.00
N TYR A 20 13.58 -5.00 16.04
CA TYR A 20 14.46 -3.83 16.07
C TYR A 20 15.56 -4.06 17.08
N ARG A 21 16.78 -3.78 16.66
CA ARG A 21 17.97 -3.91 17.50
C ARG A 21 18.55 -2.54 17.78
N LEU A 22 18.70 -2.22 19.04
CA LEU A 22 19.37 -1.01 19.46
C LEU A 22 20.81 -1.33 19.84
N ALA A 23 21.77 -0.61 19.26
CA ALA A 23 23.18 -0.73 19.57
C ALA A 23 23.75 0.64 19.91
N GLN A 24 24.68 0.66 20.85
CA GLN A 24 25.45 1.85 21.20
C GLN A 24 26.91 1.65 20.80
N ILE A 25 27.50 2.67 20.19
CA ILE A 25 28.92 2.69 19.88
C ILE A 25 29.56 3.71 20.79
N ASP A 26 30.48 3.25 21.64
CA ASP A 26 31.22 4.14 22.54
C ASP A 26 32.32 4.91 21.78
N SER A 27 32.84 5.94 22.42
CA SER A 27 33.88 6.81 21.85
C SER A 27 35.19 6.06 21.51
N ASP A 28 35.40 4.87 22.10
CA ASP A 28 36.53 3.99 21.78
C ASP A 28 36.26 3.05 20.60
N GLY A 29 35.09 3.15 19.97
CA GLY A 29 34.69 2.31 18.87
C GLY A 29 34.03 0.99 19.28
N LYS A 30 33.86 0.74 20.57
CA LYS A 30 33.28 -0.48 21.09
C LYS A 30 31.76 -0.47 20.94
N ARG A 31 31.22 -1.50 20.29
CA ARG A 31 29.78 -1.65 20.06
C ARG A 31 29.15 -2.49 21.16
N ASN A 32 28.15 -1.93 21.81
CA ASN A 32 27.31 -2.62 22.77
C ASN A 32 25.89 -2.75 22.23
N GLU A 33 25.38 -3.99 22.16
CA GLU A 33 23.98 -4.23 21.83
C GLU A 33 23.14 -4.08 23.11
N LEU A 34 22.25 -3.09 23.12
CA LEU A 34 21.48 -2.77 24.32
C LEU A 34 20.20 -3.61 24.41
N LYS A 35 19.47 -3.72 23.31
CA LYS A 35 18.16 -4.38 23.34
C LYS A 35 17.71 -4.76 21.94
N THR A 36 17.07 -5.92 21.84
CA THR A 36 16.27 -6.30 20.68
C THR A 36 14.80 -6.33 21.10
N ILE A 37 13.95 -5.63 20.37
CA ILE A 37 12.51 -5.62 20.61
C ILE A 37 11.77 -6.18 19.40
N ALA A 38 10.73 -6.96 19.68
CA ALA A 38 9.81 -7.44 18.66
C ALA A 38 8.57 -6.56 18.70
N VAL A 39 8.21 -6.01 17.54
CA VAL A 39 7.01 -5.19 17.39
C VAL A 39 6.07 -5.90 16.45
N LYS A 40 4.87 -6.21 16.93
CA LYS A 40 3.82 -6.77 16.10
C LYS A 40 3.34 -5.70 15.13
N GLY A 41 3.40 -6.00 13.83
CA GLY A 41 2.92 -5.10 12.79
C GLY A 41 1.43 -4.83 12.94
N CYS A 42 1.04 -3.58 12.72
CA CYS A 42 -0.34 -3.26 12.44
C CYS A 42 -0.68 -3.83 11.07
N ASP A 43 -1.94 -4.20 10.83
CA ASP A 43 -2.41 -4.77 9.57
C ASP A 43 -1.69 -4.22 8.35
N SER A 44 -1.16 -5.11 7.65
CA SER A 44 0.02 -5.11 6.85
C SER A 44 -0.01 -4.37 5.52
N GLU A 45 -1.15 -3.97 5.03
CA GLU A 45 -1.24 -3.26 3.76
C GLU A 45 -1.74 -1.84 3.99
N PRO A 46 -0.89 -0.82 3.72
CA PRO A 46 -1.31 0.58 3.86
C PRO A 46 -2.53 0.92 3.00
N ILE A 47 -2.63 0.30 1.83
CA ILE A 47 -3.80 0.39 0.96
C ILE A 47 -4.32 -1.02 0.74
N LYS A 48 -5.62 -1.22 0.95
CA LYS A 48 -6.29 -2.51 0.78
C LYS A 48 -7.52 -2.35 -0.10
N MET A 49 -7.64 -3.17 -1.12
CA MET A 49 -8.83 -3.20 -1.95
C MET A 49 -9.89 -4.08 -1.30
N LEU A 50 -11.08 -3.53 -1.06
CA LEU A 50 -12.18 -4.23 -0.40
C LEU A 50 -13.10 -4.92 -1.39
N TYR A 51 -13.49 -4.23 -2.45
CA TYR A 51 -14.26 -4.82 -3.55
C TYR A 51 -14.13 -4.01 -4.83
N TYR A 52 -14.65 -4.56 -5.91
CA TYR A 52 -14.76 -3.89 -7.20
C TYR A 52 -16.09 -4.22 -7.87
N THR A 53 -16.57 -3.31 -8.71
CA THR A 53 -17.73 -3.54 -9.58
C THR A 53 -17.49 -2.93 -10.95
N PHE A 54 -18.10 -3.53 -11.94
CA PHE A 54 -18.12 -3.00 -13.31
C PHE A 54 -19.51 -2.50 -13.66
N SER A 55 -19.58 -1.35 -14.29
CA SER A 55 -20.75 -0.88 -14.98
C SER A 55 -20.40 -0.61 -16.45
N GLU A 56 -21.33 -0.07 -17.22
CA GLU A 56 -21.20 0.01 -18.68
C GLU A 56 -19.95 0.79 -19.13
N HIS A 57 -19.65 1.90 -18.47
CA HIS A 57 -18.52 2.77 -18.81
C HIS A 57 -17.65 3.14 -17.60
N LYS A 58 -17.81 2.42 -16.51
CA LYS A 58 -17.07 2.69 -15.27
C LYS A 58 -16.68 1.41 -14.55
N THR A 59 -15.53 1.45 -13.96
CA THR A 59 -15.13 0.48 -12.93
C THR A 59 -15.10 1.22 -11.61
N VAL A 60 -15.73 0.68 -10.58
CA VAL A 60 -15.72 1.25 -9.24
C VAL A 60 -14.93 0.31 -8.33
N ILE A 61 -14.00 0.87 -7.61
CA ILE A 61 -13.25 0.13 -6.59
C ILE A 61 -13.47 0.77 -5.23
N LYS A 62 -13.53 -0.04 -4.21
CA LYS A 62 -13.56 0.41 -2.82
C LYS A 62 -12.26 0.03 -2.16
N ILE A 63 -11.60 1.01 -1.59
CA ILE A 63 -10.33 0.83 -0.91
C ILE A 63 -10.41 1.32 0.53
N GLN A 64 -9.54 0.77 1.35
CA GLN A 64 -9.23 1.26 2.68
C GLN A 64 -7.78 1.71 2.68
N SER A 65 -7.53 2.93 3.12
CA SER A 65 -6.18 3.46 3.27
C SER A 65 -5.94 3.89 4.71
N SER A 66 -4.75 3.64 5.21
CA SER A 66 -4.31 4.09 6.53
C SER A 66 -3.56 5.43 6.49
N TYR A 67 -3.48 6.04 5.33
CA TYR A 67 -2.77 7.32 5.14
C TYR A 67 -3.30 8.06 3.92
N SER A 68 -2.96 9.36 3.81
CA SER A 68 -3.25 10.15 2.62
C SER A 68 -2.12 10.01 1.61
N ASP A 69 -2.48 9.85 0.35
CA ASP A 69 -1.51 9.65 -0.72
C ASP A 69 -2.11 10.08 -2.06
N ARG A 70 -1.25 10.18 -3.06
CA ARG A 70 -1.62 10.27 -4.46
C ARG A 70 -1.29 8.96 -5.13
N ILE A 71 -2.30 8.26 -5.62
CA ILE A 71 -2.15 6.95 -6.23
C ILE A 71 -2.43 7.00 -7.73
N GLU A 72 -1.80 6.08 -8.45
CA GLU A 72 -2.10 5.80 -9.85
C GLU A 72 -2.77 4.43 -9.96
N ILE A 73 -3.88 4.39 -10.69
CA ILE A 73 -4.66 3.18 -10.90
C ILE A 73 -4.63 2.86 -12.39
N PHE A 74 -4.29 1.63 -12.70
CA PHE A 74 -4.28 1.11 -14.07
C PHE A 74 -5.18 -0.11 -14.17
N LEU A 75 -5.92 -0.18 -15.26
CA LEU A 75 -6.68 -1.36 -15.62
C LEU A 75 -6.10 -1.92 -16.93
N PHE A 76 -5.69 -3.18 -16.91
CA PHE A 76 -5.11 -3.86 -18.07
C PHE A 76 -6.03 -5.00 -18.51
N ASN A 77 -6.10 -5.23 -19.82
CA ASN A 77 -6.75 -6.41 -20.38
C ASN A 77 -5.83 -7.64 -20.33
N GLU A 78 -6.32 -8.78 -20.82
CA GLU A 78 -5.53 -10.03 -20.86
C GLU A 78 -4.24 -9.93 -21.67
N ASN A 79 -4.18 -9.03 -22.62
CA ASN A 79 -3.00 -8.83 -23.47
C ASN A 79 -1.98 -7.84 -22.84
N GLY A 80 -2.26 -7.35 -21.64
CA GLY A 80 -1.41 -6.37 -20.96
C GLY A 80 -1.58 -4.93 -21.46
N GLN A 81 -2.60 -4.66 -22.27
CA GLN A 81 -2.89 -3.32 -22.74
C GLN A 81 -3.64 -2.52 -21.69
N THR A 82 -3.25 -1.28 -21.48
CA THR A 82 -3.95 -0.37 -20.57
C THR A 82 -5.29 0.05 -21.17
N VAL A 83 -6.39 -0.33 -20.52
CA VAL A 83 -7.75 0.05 -20.95
C VAL A 83 -8.32 1.21 -20.16
N ALA A 84 -7.78 1.50 -19.00
CA ALA A 84 -8.13 2.67 -18.20
C ALA A 84 -6.98 3.05 -17.25
N ARG A 85 -6.91 4.35 -16.94
CA ARG A 85 -5.93 4.90 -16.01
C ARG A 85 -6.57 6.04 -15.24
N LYS A 86 -6.27 6.13 -13.96
CA LYS A 86 -6.69 7.24 -13.12
C LYS A 86 -5.62 7.59 -12.10
N VAL A 87 -5.42 8.88 -11.88
CA VAL A 87 -4.66 9.41 -10.75
C VAL A 87 -5.65 9.96 -9.74
N GLN A 88 -5.54 9.54 -8.50
CA GLN A 88 -6.48 9.87 -7.43
C GLN A 88 -5.74 10.23 -6.16
N ASN A 89 -6.17 11.33 -5.52
CA ASN A 89 -5.78 11.64 -4.16
C ASN A 89 -6.68 10.87 -3.21
N ILE A 90 -6.10 10.15 -2.27
CA ILE A 90 -6.81 9.36 -1.28
C ILE A 90 -6.56 9.89 0.13
N SER A 91 -7.50 9.65 1.01
CA SER A 91 -7.44 10.02 2.42
C SER A 91 -7.36 8.78 3.30
N ASN A 92 -7.01 8.98 4.57
CA ASN A 92 -6.98 7.92 5.58
C ASN A 92 -8.41 7.50 5.96
N ASN A 93 -9.06 6.75 5.10
CA ASN A 93 -10.41 6.23 5.32
C ASN A 93 -10.77 5.12 4.34
N ILE A 94 -12.02 4.68 4.39
CA ILE A 94 -12.62 3.81 3.37
C ILE A 94 -13.28 4.72 2.35
N GLN A 95 -12.98 4.51 1.07
CA GLN A 95 -13.48 5.35 -0.01
C GLN A 95 -13.72 4.57 -1.29
N GLU A 96 -14.66 5.06 -2.10
CA GLU A 96 -14.92 4.53 -3.43
C GLU A 96 -14.24 5.42 -4.48
N ILE A 97 -13.67 4.79 -5.50
CA ILE A 97 -13.04 5.45 -6.63
C ILE A 97 -13.69 4.96 -7.90
N GLU A 98 -14.22 5.90 -8.69
CA GLU A 98 -14.76 5.61 -10.01
C GLU A 98 -13.67 5.80 -11.06
N ILE A 99 -13.51 4.83 -11.93
CA ILE A 99 -12.56 4.84 -13.03
C ILE A 99 -13.35 4.79 -14.33
N ASP A 100 -13.29 5.86 -15.10
CA ASP A 100 -13.91 5.88 -16.41
C ASP A 100 -13.16 4.93 -17.35
N CYS A 101 -13.89 4.08 -18.02
CA CYS A 101 -13.34 3.12 -18.95
C CYS A 101 -14.27 2.94 -20.15
N PRO A 102 -13.74 2.48 -21.30
CA PRO A 102 -14.61 2.10 -22.40
C PRO A 102 -15.49 0.91 -22.01
N GLN A 103 -16.50 0.65 -22.78
CA GLN A 103 -17.27 -0.59 -22.60
C GLN A 103 -16.34 -1.79 -22.72
N LEU A 104 -16.23 -2.54 -21.65
CA LEU A 104 -15.32 -3.68 -21.57
C LEU A 104 -16.05 -4.98 -21.88
N ASN A 105 -15.37 -5.88 -22.56
CA ASN A 105 -15.87 -7.22 -22.80
C ASN A 105 -15.81 -8.06 -21.53
N THR A 106 -16.66 -9.06 -21.45
CA THR A 106 -16.56 -10.12 -20.44
C THR A 106 -15.18 -10.75 -20.48
N GLY A 107 -14.55 -10.89 -19.33
CA GLY A 107 -13.24 -11.52 -19.26
C GLY A 107 -12.43 -11.11 -18.06
N ILE A 108 -11.13 -11.35 -18.14
CA ILE A 108 -10.17 -11.14 -17.08
C ILE A 108 -9.44 -9.81 -17.30
N TYR A 109 -9.30 -9.05 -16.23
CA TYR A 109 -8.56 -7.81 -16.21
C TYR A 109 -7.60 -7.80 -15.02
N MET A 110 -6.51 -7.04 -15.15
CA MET A 110 -5.57 -6.80 -14.05
C MET A 110 -5.73 -5.37 -13.59
N LEU A 111 -5.96 -5.19 -12.30
CA LEU A 111 -6.01 -3.89 -11.66
C LEU A 111 -4.71 -3.65 -10.91
N SER A 112 -4.03 -2.55 -11.21
CA SER A 112 -2.82 -2.14 -10.53
C SER A 112 -3.06 -0.82 -9.81
N ILE A 113 -2.80 -0.78 -8.52
CA ILE A 113 -2.84 0.43 -7.71
C ILE A 113 -1.42 0.70 -7.22
N ARG A 114 -0.86 1.83 -7.64
CA ARG A 114 0.51 2.23 -7.28
C ARG A 114 0.45 3.40 -6.31
N GLY A 115 0.90 3.16 -5.09
CA GLY A 115 1.02 4.16 -4.03
C GLY A 115 2.48 4.38 -3.65
N SER A 116 2.70 5.34 -2.73
CA SER A 116 4.05 5.67 -2.26
C SER A 116 4.67 4.55 -1.41
N PHE A 117 3.85 3.75 -0.74
CA PHE A 117 4.34 2.75 0.22
C PHE A 117 4.09 1.31 -0.21
N ASN A 118 3.09 1.06 -1.05
CA ASN A 118 2.85 -0.28 -1.58
C ASN A 118 2.19 -0.23 -2.95
N ASN A 119 2.34 -1.33 -3.67
CA ASN A 119 1.66 -1.57 -4.95
C ASN A 119 0.74 -2.78 -4.78
N ILE A 120 -0.46 -2.65 -5.31
CA ILE A 120 -1.45 -3.72 -5.33
C ILE A 120 -1.68 -4.14 -6.77
N ILE A 121 -1.64 -5.45 -7.02
CA ILE A 121 -2.02 -6.03 -8.30
C ILE A 121 -3.09 -7.08 -8.02
N LYS A 122 -4.27 -6.90 -8.61
CA LYS A 122 -5.41 -7.82 -8.45
C LYS A 122 -5.92 -8.26 -9.79
N LYS A 123 -6.18 -9.56 -9.91
CA LYS A 123 -6.91 -10.14 -11.02
C LYS A 123 -8.40 -9.98 -10.76
N ILE A 124 -9.10 -9.34 -11.67
CA ILE A 124 -10.53 -9.07 -11.53
C ILE A 124 -11.29 -9.60 -12.74
N PHE A 125 -12.55 -9.90 -12.54
CA PHE A 125 -13.37 -10.55 -13.55
C PHE A 125 -14.60 -9.71 -13.88
N LYS A 126 -14.84 -9.50 -15.16
CA LYS A 126 -16.07 -8.90 -15.65
C LYS A 126 -16.97 -9.98 -16.23
N ASN A 127 -18.15 -10.09 -15.67
CA ASN A 127 -19.20 -10.99 -16.16
C ASN A 127 -20.00 -10.37 -17.30
#